data_3dcf243273277b3aae74a889b6c056d2
#
_entry.id   3dcf243273277b3aae74a889b6c056d2
#
_cell.length_a   1.000
_cell.length_b   1.000
_cell.length_c   1.000
_cell.angle_alpha   90.00
_cell.angle_beta   90.00
_cell.angle_gamma   90.00
#
_symmetry.space_group_name_H-M   'P 1'
#
loop_
_entity.id
_entity.type
_entity.pdbx_description
1 polymer ?
#
loop_
_entity_poly.entity_id
_entity_poly.type
_entity_poly.pdbx_seq_one_letter_code
_entity_poly.pdbx_strand_id
1 'polypeptide(L)'
;MEDVYFVNNSTGYIAGERGRFIKTSDGGLTWDSTGIDGPNLNTIWEMDWLNASTGYMASINGTIFKSTNAGANWSLLNDTAGLSGVDVIDIEVIDTGRGFAVGEQGKLFKQFSQNQWVVERSLTAPFGTEENLWGIDFVSTSSGFMCGYYGTIYKIDATVITSVPNTGLPLVYSLGQNYPNPFNPATVIKFSVPEASQVTMKVYDILGKELFVLVNSKMQSGNYEVSFNASQLPSGVYFYKMEAGSFSETKKMMLIK
;
A
#
# COMPACT_ATOMS: atom_id res chain seq x y z
N MET A 1 -12.21 -12.19 11.04
CA MET A 1 -10.91 -12.48 11.67
C MET A 1 -9.88 -11.97 10.70
N GLU A 2 -9.00 -11.10 11.16
CA GLU A 2 -8.06 -10.40 10.30
C GLU A 2 -6.62 -10.85 10.56
N ASP A 3 -6.28 -11.13 11.83
CA ASP A 3 -4.92 -11.53 12.20
C ASP A 3 -4.86 -12.67 13.20
N VAL A 4 -3.76 -13.43 13.17
CA VAL A 4 -3.43 -14.51 14.11
C VAL A 4 -1.96 -14.45 14.48
N TYR A 5 -1.67 -14.36 15.78
CA TYR A 5 -0.31 -14.28 16.30
C TYR A 5 -0.05 -15.32 17.40
N PHE A 6 1.06 -16.01 17.32
CA PHE A 6 1.51 -16.94 18.37
C PHE A 6 2.80 -16.43 19.03
N VAL A 7 2.72 -16.11 20.32
CA VAL A 7 3.90 -15.69 21.10
C VAL A 7 4.81 -16.87 21.46
N ASN A 8 4.26 -18.09 21.43
CA ASN A 8 4.98 -19.35 21.62
C ASN A 8 4.09 -20.51 21.13
N ASN A 9 4.58 -21.76 21.24
CA ASN A 9 3.87 -22.95 20.75
C ASN A 9 2.51 -23.22 21.42
N SER A 10 2.21 -22.62 22.58
CA SER A 10 0.95 -22.87 23.30
C SER A 10 0.07 -21.63 23.39
N THR A 11 0.63 -20.44 23.33
CA THR A 11 -0.11 -19.20 23.52
C THR A 11 -0.22 -18.44 22.21
N GLY A 12 -1.43 -18.23 21.77
CA GLY A 12 -1.75 -17.47 20.57
C GLY A 12 -2.99 -16.60 20.73
N TYR A 13 -3.17 -15.71 19.80
CA TYR A 13 -4.25 -14.72 19.77
C TYR A 13 -4.81 -14.63 18.36
N ILE A 14 -6.11 -14.37 18.27
CA ILE A 14 -6.79 -14.03 17.02
C ILE A 14 -7.56 -12.74 17.25
N ALA A 15 -7.43 -11.79 16.33
CA ALA A 15 -8.17 -10.55 16.36
C ALA A 15 -8.96 -10.33 15.06
N GLY A 16 -9.83 -9.32 15.04
CA GLY A 16 -10.60 -9.02 13.84
C GLY A 16 -11.72 -8.00 14.06
N GLU A 17 -12.74 -8.11 13.23
CA GLU A 17 -13.86 -7.19 13.20
C GLU A 17 -14.59 -7.05 14.53
N ARG A 18 -15.12 -5.86 14.78
CA ARG A 18 -15.93 -5.51 15.96
C ARG A 18 -15.20 -5.72 17.29
N GLY A 19 -13.86 -5.54 17.30
CA GLY A 19 -13.06 -5.69 18.50
C GLY A 19 -12.98 -7.14 19.00
N ARG A 20 -13.28 -8.12 18.15
CA ARG A 20 -13.14 -9.52 18.53
C ARG A 20 -11.68 -9.84 18.79
N PHE A 21 -11.45 -10.39 19.97
CA PHE A 21 -10.14 -10.85 20.39
C PHE A 21 -10.33 -12.14 21.17
N ILE A 22 -9.62 -13.19 20.79
CA ILE A 22 -9.65 -14.49 21.45
C ILE A 22 -8.23 -14.99 21.67
N LYS A 23 -8.05 -15.78 22.72
CA LYS A 23 -6.77 -16.30 23.16
C LYS A 23 -6.79 -17.80 23.28
N THR A 24 -5.70 -18.47 22.92
CA THR A 24 -5.42 -19.85 23.27
C THR A 24 -4.25 -19.93 24.24
N SER A 25 -4.24 -20.95 25.10
CA SER A 25 -3.13 -21.30 25.98
C SER A 25 -2.67 -22.76 25.79
N ASP A 26 -3.24 -23.46 24.82
CA ASP A 26 -3.04 -24.89 24.54
C ASP A 26 -2.68 -25.17 23.07
N GLY A 27 -2.11 -24.19 22.37
CA GLY A 27 -1.68 -24.34 20.99
C GLY A 27 -2.83 -24.35 19.98
N GLY A 28 -3.97 -23.74 20.34
CA GLY A 28 -5.13 -23.60 19.45
C GLY A 28 -6.16 -24.74 19.58
N LEU A 29 -6.00 -25.63 20.56
CA LEU A 29 -6.99 -26.69 20.82
C LEU A 29 -8.28 -26.10 21.40
N THR A 30 -8.15 -25.08 22.27
CA THR A 30 -9.28 -24.30 22.77
C THR A 30 -8.98 -22.80 22.68
N TRP A 31 -10.04 -22.01 22.54
CA TRP A 31 -9.96 -20.54 22.43
C TRP A 31 -10.92 -19.88 23.38
N ASP A 32 -10.42 -19.00 24.23
CA ASP A 32 -11.19 -18.17 25.14
C ASP A 32 -11.49 -16.81 24.49
N SER A 33 -12.73 -16.35 24.59
CA SER A 33 -13.11 -15.01 24.12
C SER A 33 -12.79 -13.99 25.19
N THR A 34 -11.75 -13.22 25.00
CA THR A 34 -11.51 -12.00 25.77
C THR A 34 -11.93 -10.81 24.92
N GLY A 35 -12.74 -9.92 25.46
CA GLY A 35 -13.14 -8.69 24.76
C GLY A 35 -12.10 -7.60 24.99
N ILE A 36 -11.96 -6.69 24.03
CA ILE A 36 -11.33 -5.41 24.29
C ILE A 36 -12.37 -4.57 25.02
N ASP A 37 -12.15 -4.28 26.29
CA ASP A 37 -12.97 -3.36 27.05
C ASP A 37 -12.70 -1.91 26.61
N GLY A 38 -13.44 -1.46 25.61
CA GLY A 38 -13.39 -0.09 25.11
C GLY A 38 -14.72 0.33 24.49
N PRO A 39 -15.05 1.63 24.47
CA PRO A 39 -16.33 2.12 23.97
C PRO A 39 -16.53 1.96 22.46
N ASN A 40 -15.50 1.56 21.73
CA ASN A 40 -15.53 1.39 20.28
C ASN A 40 -15.18 -0.04 19.90
N LEU A 41 -16.14 -0.73 19.31
CA LEU A 41 -15.98 -2.06 18.70
C LEU A 41 -15.26 -1.92 17.34
N ASN A 42 -14.02 -1.48 17.37
CA ASN A 42 -13.25 -1.22 16.17
C ASN A 42 -12.72 -2.54 15.56
N THR A 43 -12.60 -2.58 14.23
CA THR A 43 -11.89 -3.67 13.57
C THR A 43 -10.40 -3.57 13.92
N ILE A 44 -9.82 -4.70 14.32
CA ILE A 44 -8.39 -4.87 14.54
C ILE A 44 -7.85 -5.48 13.28
N TRP A 45 -6.87 -4.80 12.65
CA TRP A 45 -6.26 -5.24 11.42
C TRP A 45 -5.07 -6.16 11.64
N GLU A 46 -4.22 -5.80 12.63
CA GLU A 46 -2.95 -6.48 12.90
C GLU A 46 -2.61 -6.43 14.39
N MET A 47 -1.82 -7.40 14.85
CA MET A 47 -1.26 -7.46 16.21
C MET A 47 0.23 -7.76 16.14
N ASP A 48 1.00 -7.10 16.98
CA ASP A 48 2.38 -7.48 17.22
C ASP A 48 2.71 -7.55 18.71
N TRP A 49 3.60 -8.47 19.07
CA TRP A 49 3.95 -8.76 20.45
C TRP A 49 5.44 -8.58 20.71
N LEU A 50 5.78 -7.56 21.46
CA LEU A 50 7.15 -7.34 21.92
C LEU A 50 7.68 -8.50 22.78
N ASN A 51 6.81 -9.13 23.57
CA ASN A 51 7.10 -10.29 24.41
C ASN A 51 5.78 -10.93 24.88
N ALA A 52 5.88 -12.02 25.66
CA ALA A 52 4.70 -12.77 26.12
C ALA A 52 3.67 -11.96 26.95
N SER A 53 4.01 -10.77 27.44
CA SER A 53 3.10 -9.94 28.24
C SER A 53 2.71 -8.63 27.58
N THR A 54 3.51 -8.12 26.67
CA THR A 54 3.30 -6.80 26.06
C THR A 54 3.01 -6.94 24.57
N GLY A 55 1.82 -6.56 24.17
CA GLY A 55 1.37 -6.57 22.78
C GLY A 55 0.73 -5.25 22.39
N TYR A 56 0.61 -5.06 21.08
CA TYR A 56 0.00 -3.90 20.45
C TYR A 56 -0.99 -4.36 19.38
N MET A 57 -1.98 -3.55 19.08
CA MET A 57 -2.97 -3.78 18.02
C MET A 57 -3.14 -2.52 17.19
N ALA A 58 -3.10 -2.69 15.88
CA ALA A 58 -3.49 -1.69 14.89
C ALA A 58 -4.99 -1.80 14.57
N SER A 59 -5.67 -0.67 14.46
CA SER A 59 -7.12 -0.66 14.31
C SER A 59 -7.60 0.51 13.45
N ILE A 60 -8.90 0.51 13.16
CA ILE A 60 -9.56 1.58 12.40
C ILE A 60 -9.48 2.93 13.13
N ASN A 61 -9.70 4.01 12.37
CA ASN A 61 -9.72 5.38 12.88
C ASN A 61 -8.46 5.82 13.62
N GLY A 62 -7.30 5.35 13.18
CA GLY A 62 -6.00 5.74 13.75
C GLY A 62 -5.75 5.23 15.17
N THR A 63 -6.47 4.21 15.60
CA THR A 63 -6.36 3.71 16.97
C THR A 63 -5.31 2.62 17.09
N ILE A 64 -4.49 2.73 18.15
CA ILE A 64 -3.51 1.72 18.56
C ILE A 64 -3.80 1.36 20.01
N PHE A 65 -3.91 0.06 20.28
CA PHE A 65 -4.09 -0.45 21.64
C PHE A 65 -2.82 -1.12 22.14
N LYS A 66 -2.65 -1.12 23.46
CA LYS A 66 -1.53 -1.80 24.14
C LYS A 66 -2.05 -2.67 25.26
N SER A 67 -1.50 -3.86 25.37
CA SER A 67 -1.59 -4.71 26.56
C SER A 67 -0.23 -4.83 27.22
N THR A 68 -0.23 -4.96 28.56
CA THR A 68 0.97 -5.27 29.35
C THR A 68 0.76 -6.50 30.23
N ASN A 69 -0.34 -7.22 30.03
CA ASN A 69 -0.74 -8.37 30.85
C ASN A 69 -1.21 -9.57 29.99
N ALA A 70 -0.46 -9.84 28.92
CA ALA A 70 -0.70 -10.97 28.02
C ALA A 70 -2.12 -10.96 27.40
N GLY A 71 -2.60 -9.79 27.01
CA GLY A 71 -3.88 -9.60 26.35
C GLY A 71 -5.10 -9.66 27.25
N ALA A 72 -4.93 -9.76 28.60
CA ALA A 72 -6.07 -9.76 29.51
C ALA A 72 -6.83 -8.44 29.53
N ASN A 73 -6.12 -7.32 29.35
CA ASN A 73 -6.72 -6.01 29.19
C ASN A 73 -5.95 -5.21 28.14
N TRP A 74 -6.66 -4.33 27.43
CA TRP A 74 -6.11 -3.45 26.43
C TRP A 74 -6.43 -2.01 26.75
N SER A 75 -5.44 -1.14 26.63
CA SER A 75 -5.57 0.30 26.81
C SER A 75 -5.38 0.98 25.46
N LEU A 76 -6.26 1.92 25.15
CA LEU A 76 -6.06 2.81 24.00
C LEU A 76 -4.83 3.68 24.29
N LEU A 77 -3.89 3.69 23.38
CA LEU A 77 -2.77 4.62 23.43
C LEU A 77 -3.24 5.96 22.89
N ASN A 78 -3.31 6.94 23.77
CA ASN A 78 -3.76 8.26 23.40
C ASN A 78 -2.70 9.01 22.59
N ASP A 79 -3.22 9.84 21.77
CA ASP A 79 -2.62 10.91 20.98
C ASP A 79 -2.18 10.55 19.58
N THR A 80 -3.07 9.90 18.90
CA THR A 80 -3.12 9.95 17.45
C THR A 80 -3.91 11.20 17.01
N ALA A 81 -3.70 12.34 17.66
CA ALA A 81 -4.37 13.59 17.30
C ALA A 81 -4.14 13.90 15.81
N GLY A 82 -5.22 13.91 15.06
CA GLY A 82 -5.20 14.13 13.61
C GLY A 82 -5.36 12.88 12.75
N LEU A 83 -5.67 11.72 13.33
CA LEU A 83 -5.82 10.44 12.62
C LEU A 83 -7.27 9.96 12.50
N SER A 84 -8.23 10.77 12.92
CA SER A 84 -9.64 10.46 12.73
C SER A 84 -9.92 10.19 11.25
N GLY A 85 -10.42 8.98 10.94
CA GLY A 85 -10.78 8.58 9.59
C GLY A 85 -9.65 7.96 8.75
N VAL A 86 -8.50 7.61 9.36
CA VAL A 86 -7.40 6.89 8.71
C VAL A 86 -7.16 5.58 9.46
N ASP A 87 -7.27 4.45 8.78
CA ASP A 87 -7.01 3.16 9.41
C ASP A 87 -5.51 2.91 9.58
N VAL A 88 -5.12 2.35 10.74
CA VAL A 88 -3.79 1.75 10.96
C VAL A 88 -3.92 0.30 10.57
N ILE A 89 -3.17 -0.12 9.55
CA ILE A 89 -3.37 -1.42 8.90
C ILE A 89 -2.39 -2.46 9.44
N ASP A 90 -1.13 -2.06 9.66
CA ASP A 90 -0.08 -2.96 10.13
C ASP A 90 0.82 -2.28 11.16
N ILE A 91 1.38 -3.05 12.08
CA ILE A 91 2.18 -2.57 13.20
C ILE A 91 3.31 -3.53 13.53
N GLU A 92 4.51 -2.99 13.70
CA GLU A 92 5.71 -3.74 14.07
C GLU A 92 6.40 -3.06 15.25
N VAL A 93 6.66 -3.81 16.32
CA VAL A 93 7.26 -3.30 17.56
C VAL A 93 8.64 -3.93 17.79
N ILE A 94 9.66 -3.14 17.66
CA ILE A 94 11.05 -3.55 17.72
C ILE A 94 11.55 -3.68 19.16
N ASP A 95 11.20 -2.72 20.01
CA ASP A 95 11.52 -2.72 21.44
C ASP A 95 10.56 -1.83 22.25
N THR A 96 10.82 -1.65 23.53
CA THR A 96 9.93 -0.91 24.46
C THR A 96 9.70 0.57 24.09
N GLY A 97 10.51 1.14 23.22
CA GLY A 97 10.44 2.55 22.82
C GLY A 97 10.46 2.76 21.32
N ARG A 98 10.55 1.69 20.53
CA ARG A 98 10.58 1.75 19.07
C ARG A 98 9.58 0.80 18.48
N GLY A 99 8.66 1.37 17.76
CA GLY A 99 7.70 0.67 16.91
C GLY A 99 7.32 1.57 15.75
N PHE A 100 6.81 0.96 14.71
CA PHE A 100 6.29 1.61 13.54
C PHE A 100 4.94 1.00 13.18
N ALA A 101 4.08 1.79 12.59
CA ALA A 101 2.84 1.30 12.01
C ALA A 101 2.56 2.04 10.71
N VAL A 102 1.82 1.40 9.84
CA VAL A 102 1.46 1.94 8.54
C VAL A 102 -0.04 1.86 8.32
N GLY A 103 -0.55 2.67 7.42
CA GLY A 103 -1.98 2.68 7.19
C GLY A 103 -2.39 3.43 5.94
N GLU A 104 -3.66 3.78 5.91
CA GLU A 104 -4.26 4.51 4.80
C GLU A 104 -3.61 5.88 4.58
N GLN A 105 -3.82 6.40 3.38
CA GLN A 105 -3.32 7.73 2.98
C GLN A 105 -1.79 7.87 3.15
N GLY A 106 -1.03 6.78 2.97
CA GLY A 106 0.43 6.79 3.08
C GLY A 106 0.95 7.13 4.47
N LYS A 107 0.15 6.98 5.50
CA LYS A 107 0.57 7.34 6.86
C LYS A 107 1.56 6.34 7.41
N LEU A 108 2.68 6.86 7.88
CA LEU A 108 3.65 6.15 8.69
C LEU A 108 3.62 6.72 10.10
N PHE A 109 3.41 5.86 11.05
CA PHE A 109 3.41 6.16 12.48
C PHE A 109 4.69 5.66 13.09
N LYS A 110 5.20 6.39 14.06
CA LYS A 110 6.36 6.01 14.84
C LYS A 110 6.05 6.11 16.31
N GLN A 111 6.50 5.13 17.08
CA GLN A 111 6.45 5.20 18.52
C GLN A 111 7.46 6.25 19.00
N PHE A 112 6.95 7.27 19.69
CA PHE A 112 7.76 8.35 20.26
C PHE A 112 8.18 8.07 21.71
N SER A 113 7.31 7.38 22.44
CA SER A 113 7.55 6.92 23.80
C SER A 113 6.77 5.63 24.05
N GLN A 114 6.92 5.01 25.21
CA GLN A 114 6.24 3.75 25.55
C GLN A 114 4.73 3.76 25.35
N ASN A 115 4.09 4.93 25.39
CA ASN A 115 2.63 5.07 25.29
C ASN A 115 2.18 6.12 24.28
N GLN A 116 3.06 6.63 23.44
CA GLN A 116 2.74 7.67 22.48
C GLN A 116 3.24 7.34 21.09
N TRP A 117 2.32 7.41 20.14
CA TRP A 117 2.59 7.25 18.74
C TRP A 117 2.28 8.56 18.01
N VAL A 118 3.10 8.90 17.07
CA VAL A 118 2.96 10.12 16.27
C VAL A 118 2.99 9.80 14.77
N VAL A 119 2.32 10.61 13.97
CA VAL A 119 2.51 10.55 12.53
C VAL A 119 3.89 11.10 12.22
N GLU A 120 4.77 10.23 11.80
CA GLU A 120 6.11 10.61 11.37
C GLU A 120 6.05 11.25 9.98
N ARG A 121 5.26 10.68 9.08
CA ARG A 121 5.19 11.10 7.69
C ARG A 121 3.91 10.64 7.00
N SER A 122 3.45 11.45 6.04
CA SER A 122 2.57 10.97 4.98
C SER A 122 3.43 10.73 3.73
N LEU A 123 3.44 9.51 3.24
CA LEU A 123 4.17 9.16 2.04
C LEU A 123 3.25 9.32 0.84
N THR A 124 3.70 10.09 -0.13
CA THR A 124 3.01 10.19 -1.41
C THR A 124 3.68 9.25 -2.40
N ALA A 125 2.86 8.52 -3.13
CA ALA A 125 3.36 7.71 -4.23
C ALA A 125 4.13 8.54 -5.26
N PRO A 126 4.94 7.88 -6.10
CA PRO A 126 5.59 8.52 -7.24
C PRO A 126 4.64 9.27 -8.16
N PHE A 127 3.34 9.01 -8.06
CA PHE A 127 2.29 9.63 -8.88
C PHE A 127 1.50 10.75 -8.17
N GLY A 128 1.93 11.19 -6.99
CA GLY A 128 1.35 12.34 -6.30
C GLY A 128 0.01 12.08 -5.59
N THR A 129 -0.39 10.82 -5.42
CA THR A 129 -1.56 10.42 -4.64
C THR A 129 -1.12 9.81 -3.30
N GLU A 130 -1.87 10.10 -2.24
CA GLU A 130 -1.68 9.41 -0.96
C GLU A 130 -2.08 7.95 -1.14
N GLU A 131 -1.15 7.03 -0.91
CA GLU A 131 -1.37 5.59 -1.09
C GLU A 131 -1.53 4.90 0.25
N ASN A 132 -2.38 3.86 0.26
CA ASN A 132 -2.44 3.00 1.42
C ASN A 132 -1.17 2.16 1.52
N LEU A 133 -0.59 2.13 2.70
CA LEU A 133 0.48 1.22 3.08
C LEU A 133 -0.16 -0.01 3.73
N TRP A 134 0.24 -1.20 3.28
CA TRP A 134 -0.41 -2.45 3.64
C TRP A 134 0.41 -3.33 4.56
N GLY A 135 1.71 -3.15 4.58
CA GLY A 135 2.60 -3.99 5.36
C GLY A 135 3.87 -3.29 5.76
N ILE A 136 4.37 -3.63 6.94
CA ILE A 136 5.66 -3.22 7.47
C ILE A 136 6.31 -4.40 8.18
N ASP A 137 7.61 -4.61 7.95
CA ASP A 137 8.38 -5.66 8.61
C ASP A 137 9.83 -5.22 8.77
N PHE A 138 10.46 -5.64 9.86
CA PHE A 138 11.84 -5.32 10.18
C PHE A 138 12.75 -6.54 10.16
N VAL A 139 13.71 -6.53 9.26
CA VAL A 139 14.76 -7.56 9.16
C VAL A 139 15.82 -7.44 10.24
N SER A 140 15.87 -6.30 10.93
CA SER A 140 16.75 -6.05 12.07
C SER A 140 16.21 -4.88 12.89
N THR A 141 16.79 -4.63 14.07
CA THR A 141 16.40 -3.50 14.93
C THR A 141 16.62 -2.11 14.30
N SER A 142 17.24 -2.04 13.13
CA SER A 142 17.56 -0.77 12.44
C SER A 142 17.15 -0.73 10.99
N SER A 143 16.70 -1.82 10.40
CA SER A 143 16.33 -1.85 8.98
C SER A 143 15.05 -2.65 8.77
N GLY A 144 14.08 -2.03 8.14
CA GLY A 144 12.81 -2.63 7.77
C GLY A 144 12.35 -2.17 6.39
N PHE A 145 11.25 -2.75 5.97
CA PHE A 145 10.60 -2.42 4.71
C PHE A 145 9.12 -2.24 4.95
N MET A 146 8.50 -1.38 4.18
CA MET A 146 7.05 -1.27 4.09
C MET A 146 6.62 -1.29 2.63
N CYS A 147 5.44 -1.81 2.39
CA CYS A 147 4.87 -1.93 1.06
C CYS A 147 3.47 -1.32 1.01
N GLY A 148 3.05 -0.93 -0.18
CA GLY A 148 1.75 -0.31 -0.40
C GLY A 148 1.19 -0.58 -1.78
N TYR A 149 0.21 0.20 -2.18
CA TYR A 149 -0.41 0.12 -3.50
C TYR A 149 0.62 0.27 -4.63
N TYR A 150 0.28 -0.24 -5.79
CA TYR A 150 1.06 -0.15 -7.04
C TYR A 150 2.47 -0.73 -6.95
N GLY A 151 2.72 -1.63 -5.96
CA GLY A 151 4.03 -2.26 -5.76
C GLY A 151 5.07 -1.29 -5.19
N THR A 152 4.65 -0.24 -4.50
CA THR A 152 5.57 0.64 -3.79
C THR A 152 6.25 -0.11 -2.64
N ILE A 153 7.56 0.06 -2.53
CA ILE A 153 8.37 -0.48 -1.44
C ILE A 153 9.22 0.66 -0.89
N TYR A 154 9.20 0.82 0.42
CA TYR A 154 10.04 1.77 1.13
C TYR A 154 10.95 1.03 2.10
N LYS A 155 12.19 1.44 2.17
CA LYS A 155 13.11 0.99 3.20
C LYS A 155 13.06 1.98 4.38
N ILE A 156 12.93 1.45 5.57
CA ILE A 156 13.06 2.19 6.81
C ILE A 156 14.46 1.89 7.35
N ASP A 157 15.22 2.93 7.58
CA ASP A 157 16.42 2.86 8.42
C ASP A 157 16.10 3.57 9.72
N ALA A 158 16.52 3.07 10.88
CA ALA A 158 16.15 3.61 12.20
C ALA A 158 16.45 5.11 12.36
N THR A 159 17.29 5.67 11.52
CA THR A 159 17.67 7.08 11.51
C THR A 159 17.16 7.86 10.31
N VAL A 160 16.84 7.19 9.19
CA VAL A 160 16.41 7.85 7.95
C VAL A 160 15.42 6.97 7.21
N ILE A 161 14.23 7.48 6.96
CA ILE A 161 13.30 6.85 6.04
C ILE A 161 13.73 7.28 4.62
N THR A 162 14.43 6.41 3.97
CA THR A 162 14.67 6.57 2.55
C THR A 162 13.61 5.77 1.80
N SER A 163 12.90 6.43 0.86
CA SER A 163 12.35 5.62 -0.21
C SER A 163 13.49 4.74 -0.70
N VAL A 164 13.33 3.43 -0.65
CA VAL A 164 14.14 2.60 -1.53
C VAL A 164 13.92 3.27 -2.87
N PRO A 165 14.94 3.70 -3.60
CA PRO A 165 14.72 3.95 -4.99
C PRO A 165 14.08 2.65 -5.45
N ASN A 166 12.78 2.66 -5.59
CA ASN A 166 12.16 1.74 -6.50
C ASN A 166 13.05 1.94 -7.70
N THR A 167 13.84 0.95 -8.07
CA THR A 167 14.69 1.04 -9.25
C THR A 167 13.77 1.22 -10.43
N GLY A 168 12.63 1.85 -10.22
CA GLY A 168 11.65 2.21 -11.21
C GLY A 168 11.19 1.03 -12.07
N LEU A 169 11.60 -0.18 -11.67
CA LEU A 169 11.33 -1.37 -12.46
C LEU A 169 9.93 -1.85 -12.09
N PRO A 170 8.94 -1.56 -12.92
CA PRO A 170 7.61 -2.08 -12.71
C PRO A 170 7.67 -3.61 -12.63
N LEU A 171 6.92 -4.18 -11.72
CA LEU A 171 6.83 -5.64 -11.57
C LEU A 171 5.93 -6.27 -12.62
N VAL A 172 5.09 -5.44 -13.29
CA VAL A 172 4.13 -5.87 -14.31
C VAL A 172 4.08 -4.88 -15.46
N TYR A 173 3.73 -5.36 -16.65
CA TYR A 173 3.35 -4.47 -17.74
C TYR A 173 2.06 -3.74 -17.38
N SER A 174 1.98 -2.46 -17.69
CA SER A 174 0.74 -1.70 -17.55
C SER A 174 0.60 -0.65 -18.65
N LEU A 175 -0.64 -0.39 -19.03
CA LEU A 175 -1.01 0.70 -19.94
C LEU A 175 -1.95 1.64 -19.20
N GLY A 176 -1.51 2.86 -18.93
CA GLY A 176 -2.31 3.89 -18.26
C GLY A 176 -3.40 4.47 -19.16
N GLN A 177 -4.47 5.01 -18.57
CA GLN A 177 -5.41 5.85 -19.28
C GLN A 177 -4.72 7.14 -19.70
N ASN A 178 -4.91 7.56 -20.96
CA ASN A 178 -4.38 8.83 -21.41
C ASN A 178 -4.95 10.01 -20.62
N TYR A 179 -4.12 10.99 -20.33
CA TYR A 179 -4.55 12.18 -19.62
C TYR A 179 -3.99 13.45 -20.29
N PRO A 180 -4.85 14.48 -20.51
CA PRO A 180 -6.30 14.50 -20.27
C PRO A 180 -7.08 13.53 -21.16
N ASN A 181 -8.28 13.12 -20.76
CA ASN A 181 -9.25 12.37 -21.57
C ASN A 181 -10.68 12.76 -21.11
N PRO A 182 -11.49 13.47 -21.93
CA PRO A 182 -11.21 13.91 -23.29
C PRO A 182 -10.01 14.86 -23.43
N PHE A 183 -9.41 14.93 -24.63
CA PHE A 183 -8.24 15.74 -24.87
C PHE A 183 -8.37 16.68 -26.09
N ASN A 184 -7.55 17.77 -26.15
CA ASN A 184 -7.52 18.75 -27.23
C ASN A 184 -6.15 19.43 -27.32
N PRO A 185 -5.42 19.35 -28.42
CA PRO A 185 -5.32 18.20 -29.31
C PRO A 185 -4.28 17.18 -28.80
N ALA A 186 -3.67 17.43 -27.64
CA ALA A 186 -2.57 16.64 -27.09
C ALA A 186 -2.97 15.90 -25.81
N THR A 187 -2.38 14.74 -25.61
CA THR A 187 -2.54 13.91 -24.42
C THR A 187 -1.26 13.13 -24.13
N VAL A 188 -1.11 12.64 -22.91
CA VAL A 188 0.02 11.82 -22.47
C VAL A 188 -0.51 10.44 -22.09
N ILE A 189 0.20 9.40 -22.51
CA ILE A 189 -0.06 8.00 -22.17
C ILE A 189 1.11 7.51 -21.35
N LYS A 190 0.85 7.03 -20.13
CA LYS A 190 1.85 6.42 -19.25
C LYS A 190 1.76 4.90 -19.38
N PHE A 191 2.90 4.23 -19.31
CA PHE A 191 2.97 2.77 -19.36
C PHE A 191 4.21 2.25 -18.66
N SER A 192 4.19 0.97 -18.31
CA SER A 192 5.25 0.32 -17.56
C SER A 192 5.75 -0.93 -18.27
N VAL A 193 7.05 -1.15 -18.21
CA VAL A 193 7.77 -2.30 -18.81
C VAL A 193 8.60 -2.97 -17.71
N PRO A 194 8.25 -4.19 -17.22
CA PRO A 194 8.95 -4.83 -16.09
C PRO A 194 10.31 -5.41 -16.45
N GLU A 195 10.51 -5.78 -17.71
CA GLU A 195 11.74 -6.38 -18.22
C GLU A 195 12.08 -5.87 -19.62
N ALA A 196 13.30 -6.03 -20.04
CA ALA A 196 13.73 -5.60 -21.38
C ALA A 196 12.92 -6.28 -22.48
N SER A 197 12.06 -5.55 -23.17
CA SER A 197 11.12 -6.07 -24.16
C SER A 197 11.02 -5.18 -25.40
N GLN A 198 10.64 -5.79 -26.52
CA GLN A 198 10.17 -5.03 -27.68
C GLN A 198 8.78 -4.50 -27.35
N VAL A 199 8.61 -3.18 -27.33
CA VAL A 199 7.33 -2.51 -27.05
C VAL A 199 6.83 -1.86 -28.32
N THR A 200 5.55 -2.12 -28.64
CA THR A 200 4.80 -1.40 -29.68
C THR A 200 3.59 -0.73 -29.07
N MET A 201 3.38 0.55 -29.41
CA MET A 201 2.15 1.26 -29.06
C MET A 201 1.62 1.95 -30.30
N LYS A 202 0.38 1.63 -30.67
CA LYS A 202 -0.26 2.09 -31.89
C LYS A 202 -1.62 2.68 -31.62
N VAL A 203 -2.02 3.63 -32.47
CA VAL A 203 -3.33 4.29 -32.43
C VAL A 203 -4.18 3.82 -33.58
N TYR A 204 -5.45 3.59 -33.30
CA TYR A 204 -6.44 3.07 -34.24
C TYR A 204 -7.72 3.92 -34.25
N ASP A 205 -8.39 3.94 -35.38
CA ASP A 205 -9.76 4.47 -35.50
C ASP A 205 -10.80 3.44 -34.97
N ILE A 206 -12.08 3.82 -35.04
CA ILE A 206 -13.21 2.97 -34.62
C ILE A 206 -13.41 1.72 -35.50
N LEU A 207 -12.82 1.67 -36.68
CA LEU A 207 -12.88 0.53 -37.62
C LEU A 207 -11.66 -0.39 -37.43
N GLY A 208 -10.75 -0.07 -36.50
CA GLY A 208 -9.52 -0.83 -36.25
C GLY A 208 -8.40 -0.55 -37.25
N LYS A 209 -8.51 0.51 -38.08
CA LYS A 209 -7.43 0.94 -38.96
C LYS A 209 -6.34 1.61 -38.18
N GLU A 210 -5.11 1.15 -38.35
CA GLU A 210 -3.91 1.78 -37.72
C GLU A 210 -3.69 3.18 -38.30
N LEU A 211 -3.56 4.17 -37.46
CA LEU A 211 -3.35 5.57 -37.80
C LEU A 211 -1.94 6.05 -37.49
N PHE A 212 -1.42 5.67 -36.33
CA PHE A 212 -0.09 6.08 -35.84
C PHE A 212 0.61 4.98 -35.07
N VAL A 213 1.94 5.00 -35.12
CA VAL A 213 2.81 4.23 -34.25
C VAL A 213 3.47 5.21 -33.27
N LEU A 214 3.14 5.10 -32.01
CA LEU A 214 3.66 5.98 -30.96
C LEU A 214 4.98 5.46 -30.38
N VAL A 215 5.10 4.14 -30.22
CA VAL A 215 6.29 3.44 -29.76
C VAL A 215 6.52 2.22 -30.61
N ASN A 216 7.76 1.97 -31.01
CA ASN A 216 8.20 0.74 -31.66
C ASN A 216 9.70 0.56 -31.42
N SER A 217 10.06 0.14 -30.20
CA SER A 217 11.47 -0.02 -29.86
C SER A 217 11.67 -1.05 -28.73
N LYS A 218 12.89 -1.53 -28.62
CA LYS A 218 13.31 -2.31 -27.46
C LYS A 218 13.51 -1.37 -26.29
N MET A 219 12.74 -1.55 -25.23
CA MET A 219 12.78 -0.74 -24.01
C MET A 219 13.32 -1.58 -22.86
N GLN A 220 14.10 -0.94 -21.99
CA GLN A 220 14.54 -1.55 -20.73
C GLN A 220 13.38 -1.57 -19.73
N SER A 221 13.57 -2.23 -18.59
CA SER A 221 12.64 -2.11 -17.49
C SER A 221 12.53 -0.65 -17.04
N GLY A 222 11.29 -0.15 -16.85
CA GLY A 222 11.06 1.23 -16.47
C GLY A 222 9.61 1.70 -16.64
N ASN A 223 9.34 2.87 -16.08
CA ASN A 223 8.10 3.62 -16.31
C ASN A 223 8.34 4.66 -17.39
N TYR A 224 7.42 4.76 -18.31
CA TYR A 224 7.54 5.59 -19.50
C TYR A 224 6.30 6.41 -19.74
N GLU A 225 6.48 7.49 -20.47
CA GLU A 225 5.37 8.26 -20.99
C GLU A 225 5.60 8.61 -22.46
N VAL A 226 4.52 8.67 -23.22
CA VAL A 226 4.54 9.11 -24.61
C VAL A 226 3.47 10.15 -24.84
N SER A 227 3.86 11.26 -25.46
CA SER A 227 2.94 12.32 -25.85
C SER A 227 2.32 12.01 -27.21
N PHE A 228 1.03 12.20 -27.34
CA PHE A 228 0.29 12.05 -28.60
C PHE A 228 -0.40 13.38 -28.95
N ASN A 229 -0.12 13.87 -30.15
CA ASN A 229 -0.77 15.06 -30.71
C ASN A 229 -1.65 14.64 -31.89
N ALA A 230 -2.95 14.78 -31.71
CA ALA A 230 -3.98 14.41 -32.69
C ALA A 230 -4.51 15.62 -33.48
N SER A 231 -3.72 16.69 -33.67
CA SER A 231 -4.16 17.91 -34.37
C SER A 231 -4.69 17.66 -35.80
N GLN A 232 -4.20 16.62 -36.46
CA GLN A 232 -4.62 16.23 -37.83
C GLN A 232 -5.85 15.31 -37.87
N LEU A 233 -6.31 14.83 -36.71
CA LEU A 233 -7.47 13.95 -36.65
C LEU A 233 -8.75 14.74 -36.37
N PRO A 234 -9.91 14.32 -36.91
CA PRO A 234 -11.21 14.86 -36.51
C PRO A 234 -11.58 14.52 -35.08
N SER A 235 -12.47 15.31 -34.46
CA SER A 235 -13.06 14.94 -33.17
C SER A 235 -13.71 13.57 -33.25
N GLY A 236 -13.50 12.73 -32.24
CA GLY A 236 -14.02 11.38 -32.22
C GLY A 236 -13.38 10.46 -31.21
N VAL A 237 -13.79 9.20 -31.28
CA VAL A 237 -13.25 8.12 -30.44
C VAL A 237 -12.15 7.39 -31.20
N TYR A 238 -11.05 7.18 -30.46
CA TYR A 238 -9.88 6.44 -30.92
C TYR A 238 -9.48 5.40 -29.89
N PHE A 239 -8.68 4.45 -30.30
CA PHE A 239 -8.11 3.43 -29.43
C PHE A 239 -6.60 3.45 -29.55
N TYR A 240 -5.91 3.13 -28.45
CA TYR A 240 -4.49 2.85 -28.49
C TYR A 240 -4.23 1.50 -27.83
N LYS A 241 -3.32 0.75 -28.43
CA LYS A 241 -2.96 -0.60 -28.04
C LYS A 241 -1.46 -0.67 -27.76
N MET A 242 -1.08 -1.23 -26.62
CA MET A 242 0.28 -1.59 -26.30
C MET A 242 0.46 -3.09 -26.37
N GLU A 243 1.56 -3.51 -26.98
CA GLU A 243 2.01 -4.91 -27.00
C GLU A 243 3.47 -4.97 -26.56
N ALA A 244 3.78 -5.91 -25.65
CA ALA A 244 5.14 -6.14 -25.14
C ALA A 244 5.24 -7.58 -24.64
N GLY A 245 6.05 -8.42 -25.30
CA GLY A 245 6.10 -9.86 -24.99
C GLY A 245 4.72 -10.51 -25.14
N SER A 246 4.24 -11.13 -24.08
CA SER A 246 2.89 -11.72 -24.01
C SER A 246 1.80 -10.73 -23.59
N PHE A 247 2.17 -9.51 -23.17
CA PHE A 247 1.23 -8.49 -22.74
C PHE A 247 0.59 -7.80 -23.95
N SER A 248 -0.73 -7.60 -23.85
CA SER A 248 -1.49 -6.81 -24.82
C SER A 248 -2.67 -6.14 -24.14
N GLU A 249 -2.73 -4.83 -24.18
CA GLU A 249 -3.84 -4.05 -23.61
C GLU A 249 -4.25 -2.93 -24.57
N THR A 250 -5.58 -2.66 -24.63
CA THR A 250 -6.16 -1.61 -25.47
C THR A 250 -7.01 -0.68 -24.61
N LYS A 251 -6.84 0.62 -24.80
CA LYS A 251 -7.64 1.66 -24.14
C LYS A 251 -8.28 2.60 -25.15
N LYS A 252 -9.39 3.21 -24.70
CA LYS A 252 -10.17 4.18 -25.47
C LYS A 252 -9.75 5.60 -25.08
N MET A 253 -9.66 6.50 -26.06
CA MET A 253 -9.46 7.93 -25.87
C MET A 253 -10.46 8.75 -26.68
N MET A 254 -10.79 9.95 -26.24
CA MET A 254 -11.75 10.85 -26.88
C MET A 254 -11.09 12.17 -27.22
N LEU A 255 -11.04 12.51 -28.51
CA LEU A 255 -10.56 13.79 -29.01
C LEU A 255 -11.74 14.74 -29.17
N ILE A 256 -11.64 15.94 -28.63
CA ILE A 256 -12.59 17.04 -28.77
C ILE A 256 -11.81 18.26 -29.30
N LYS A 257 -12.26 18.82 -30.39
CA LYS A 257 -11.74 20.09 -30.96
C LYS A 257 -12.75 21.20 -30.76
#